data_39747110f78ac091a38450478ad9562c
#
_entry.id   39747110f78ac091a38450478ad9562c
#
_cell.length_a   1.000
_cell.length_b   1.000
_cell.length_c   1.000
_cell.angle_alpha   90.00
_cell.angle_beta   90.00
_cell.angle_gamma   90.00
#
_symmetry.space_group_name_H-M   'P 1'
#
loop_
_entity.id
_entity.type
_entity.pdbx_description
1 polymer ?
#
loop_
_entity_poly.entity_id
_entity_poly.type
_entity_poly.pdbx_seq_one_letter_code
_entity_poly.pdbx_strand_id
1 'polypeptide(L)'
;MSTELFSTLPYKVADITLADFGRKEIDLAEKEMPGLMALREKYGESKPLKGARIMGSLHMTIQTAVLIETLVALGAEVRWCSCNIYSTQDHAAAAIAASGVAVFAWKGETLADYWWCTLQALNFEGGKGPTVIVDDGGDATMMIHVGYEAENNAAVLDKEVHAEDEIELNAILKKVLAEDKERWHRVAAEVRGVSEETTTGVHRLYQMQEEGKLLFPAFNVNDSVTKSCLLYTSPSPRDGATSRM
;
A
#
# COMPACT_ATOMS: atom_id res chain seq x y z
N MET A 1 2.89 -16.18 17.19
CA MET A 1 1.73 -16.93 16.65
C MET A 1 2.05 -17.25 15.21
N SER A 2 1.91 -18.50 14.76
CA SER A 2 2.08 -18.85 13.34
C SER A 2 0.95 -18.18 12.56
N THR A 3 1.24 -17.07 11.93
CA THR A 3 0.33 -16.46 10.96
C THR A 3 0.47 -17.27 9.67
N GLU A 4 -0.65 -17.82 9.18
CA GLU A 4 -0.68 -18.46 7.88
C GLU A 4 -0.10 -17.50 6.83
N LEU A 5 0.66 -18.04 5.88
CA LEU A 5 1.31 -17.23 4.84
C LEU A 5 0.28 -16.46 4.02
N PHE A 6 -0.80 -17.12 3.62
CA PHE A 6 -1.98 -16.52 2.99
C PHE A 6 -3.17 -16.66 3.94
N SER A 7 -3.44 -15.57 4.66
CA SER A 7 -4.50 -15.56 5.65
C SER A 7 -5.89 -15.55 5.00
N THR A 8 -6.82 -16.28 5.57
CA THR A 8 -8.26 -16.22 5.25
C THR A 8 -8.97 -15.11 6.04
N LEU A 9 -8.26 -14.38 6.91
CA LEU A 9 -8.83 -13.28 7.69
C LEU A 9 -9.29 -12.16 6.77
N PRO A 10 -10.48 -11.60 7.01
CA PRO A 10 -10.97 -10.44 6.24
C PRO A 10 -10.16 -9.18 6.51
N TYR A 11 -9.55 -9.05 7.67
CA TYR A 11 -8.68 -7.94 8.09
C TYR A 11 -7.80 -8.36 9.28
N LYS A 12 -6.78 -7.55 9.58
CA LYS A 12 -6.04 -7.62 10.86
C LYS A 12 -5.64 -6.20 11.28
N VAL A 13 -6.20 -5.75 12.40
CA VAL A 13 -5.97 -4.44 13.03
C VAL A 13 -5.66 -4.61 14.52
N ALA A 14 -5.16 -3.58 15.19
CA ALA A 14 -4.82 -3.64 16.61
C ALA A 14 -6.04 -3.93 17.50
N ASP A 15 -7.09 -3.13 17.34
CA ASP A 15 -8.31 -3.21 18.16
C ASP A 15 -9.53 -2.71 17.35
N ILE A 16 -10.40 -3.63 16.97
CA ILE A 16 -11.61 -3.32 16.20
C ILE A 16 -12.63 -2.48 16.99
N THR A 17 -12.55 -2.47 18.31
CA THR A 17 -13.47 -1.68 19.16
C THR A 17 -13.26 -0.17 19.03
N LEU A 18 -12.16 0.26 18.42
CA LEU A 18 -11.88 1.66 18.10
C LEU A 18 -12.67 2.18 16.87
N ALA A 19 -13.44 1.32 16.20
CA ALA A 19 -14.11 1.67 14.94
C ALA A 19 -15.06 2.86 15.06
N ASP A 20 -15.86 2.96 16.14
CA ASP A 20 -16.79 4.07 16.33
C ASP A 20 -16.07 5.41 16.53
N PHE A 21 -14.93 5.40 17.22
CA PHE A 21 -14.09 6.59 17.34
C PHE A 21 -13.48 6.95 15.98
N GLY A 22 -12.90 5.97 15.30
CA GLY A 22 -12.34 6.17 13.96
C GLY A 22 -13.36 6.72 12.97
N ARG A 23 -14.62 6.27 13.02
CA ARG A 23 -15.68 6.79 12.14
C ARG A 23 -15.91 8.29 12.35
N LYS A 24 -15.95 8.77 13.59
CA LYS A 24 -16.12 10.20 13.89
C LYS A 24 -14.96 11.05 13.37
N GLU A 25 -13.75 10.55 13.49
CA GLU A 25 -12.55 11.24 12.98
C GLU A 25 -12.54 11.28 11.45
N ILE A 26 -12.97 10.20 10.78
CA ILE A 26 -13.10 10.15 9.32
C ILE A 26 -14.17 11.12 8.83
N ASP A 27 -15.32 11.23 9.52
CA ASP A 27 -16.39 12.19 9.20
C ASP A 27 -15.94 13.66 9.30
N LEU A 28 -14.96 13.94 10.18
CA LEU A 28 -14.32 15.25 10.24
C LEU A 28 -13.34 15.44 9.07
N ALA A 29 -12.53 14.44 8.77
CA ALA A 29 -11.56 14.48 7.67
C ALA A 29 -12.25 14.66 6.30
N GLU A 30 -13.42 14.07 6.08
CA GLU A 30 -14.22 14.28 4.87
C GLU A 30 -14.51 15.75 4.57
N LYS A 31 -14.76 16.56 5.62
CA LYS A 31 -15.02 18.00 5.47
C LYS A 31 -13.79 18.78 5.05
N GLU A 32 -12.60 18.25 5.33
CA GLU A 32 -11.32 18.85 4.97
C GLU A 32 -10.80 18.36 3.60
N MET A 33 -11.49 17.38 3.00
CA MET A 33 -11.10 16.74 1.74
C MET A 33 -12.15 16.91 0.63
N PRO A 34 -12.54 18.15 0.28
CA PRO A 34 -13.64 18.41 -0.66
C PRO A 34 -13.39 17.84 -2.05
N GLY A 35 -12.14 17.67 -2.47
CA GLY A 35 -11.79 17.07 -3.74
C GLY A 35 -12.24 15.61 -3.86
N LEU A 36 -11.98 14.79 -2.84
CA LEU A 36 -12.43 13.39 -2.80
C LEU A 36 -13.96 13.30 -2.68
N MET A 37 -14.57 14.18 -1.88
CA MET A 37 -16.02 14.20 -1.73
C MET A 37 -16.72 14.57 -3.05
N ALA A 38 -16.18 15.54 -3.80
CA ALA A 38 -16.68 15.87 -5.14
C ALA A 38 -16.52 14.70 -6.14
N LEU A 39 -15.46 13.91 -6.04
CA LEU A 39 -15.31 12.71 -6.86
C LEU A 39 -16.35 11.64 -6.51
N ARG A 40 -16.65 11.42 -5.21
CA ARG A 40 -17.72 10.50 -4.79
C ARG A 40 -19.08 10.95 -5.34
N GLU A 41 -19.41 12.25 -5.21
CA GLU A 41 -20.66 12.81 -5.71
C GLU A 41 -20.78 12.64 -7.24
N LYS A 42 -19.72 12.99 -7.97
CA LYS A 42 -19.73 12.98 -9.43
C LYS A 42 -19.74 11.58 -10.04
N TYR A 43 -19.03 10.64 -9.47
CA TYR A 43 -18.76 9.34 -10.09
C TYR A 43 -19.29 8.14 -9.30
N GLY A 44 -19.82 8.32 -8.10
CA GLY A 44 -20.29 7.23 -7.24
C GLY A 44 -21.42 6.40 -7.88
N GLU A 45 -22.30 7.04 -8.67
CA GLU A 45 -23.36 6.34 -9.39
C GLU A 45 -22.82 5.52 -10.58
N SER A 46 -21.91 6.10 -11.35
CA SER A 46 -21.32 5.47 -12.55
C SER A 46 -20.31 4.37 -12.26
N LYS A 47 -19.73 4.36 -11.06
CA LYS A 47 -18.75 3.38 -10.58
C LYS A 47 -17.64 3.09 -11.58
N PRO A 48 -16.82 4.08 -11.97
CA PRO A 48 -15.81 3.93 -13.01
C PRO A 48 -14.68 2.95 -12.65
N LEU A 49 -14.52 2.62 -11.38
CA LEU A 49 -13.52 1.66 -10.89
C LEU A 49 -14.09 0.24 -10.73
N LYS A 50 -15.30 -0.03 -11.23
CA LYS A 50 -15.88 -1.37 -11.15
C LYS A 50 -14.99 -2.40 -11.81
N GLY A 51 -14.61 -3.44 -11.05
CA GLY A 51 -13.72 -4.51 -11.48
C GLY A 51 -12.22 -4.20 -11.29
N ALA A 52 -11.87 -3.00 -10.81
CA ALA A 52 -10.51 -2.72 -10.37
C ALA A 52 -10.27 -3.34 -8.99
N ARG A 53 -9.13 -4.02 -8.85
CA ARG A 53 -8.57 -4.47 -7.57
C ARG A 53 -7.44 -3.52 -7.21
N ILE A 54 -7.65 -2.70 -6.19
CA ILE A 54 -6.69 -1.67 -5.77
C ILE A 54 -6.03 -2.09 -4.47
N MET A 55 -4.73 -2.26 -4.52
CA MET A 55 -3.90 -2.46 -3.33
C MET A 55 -3.25 -1.15 -2.95
N GLY A 56 -3.35 -0.76 -1.68
CA GLY A 56 -2.63 0.39 -1.15
C GLY A 56 -1.59 -0.03 -0.10
N SER A 57 -0.39 0.50 -0.27
CA SER A 57 0.71 0.50 0.69
C SER A 57 1.02 1.97 1.01
N LEU A 58 0.18 2.57 1.84
CA LEU A 58 0.23 3.99 2.18
C LEU A 58 -0.22 4.16 3.63
N HIS A 59 0.32 5.15 4.34
CA HIS A 59 0.02 5.43 5.74
C HIS A 59 -1.47 5.28 6.07
N MET A 60 -1.83 4.36 6.98
CA MET A 60 -3.22 4.10 7.34
C MET A 60 -3.73 5.15 8.34
N THR A 61 -4.05 6.33 7.82
CA THR A 61 -4.54 7.49 8.57
C THR A 61 -6.03 7.76 8.30
N ILE A 62 -6.64 8.70 9.04
CA ILE A 62 -8.01 9.12 8.78
C ILE A 62 -8.19 9.71 7.37
N GLN A 63 -7.19 10.42 6.84
CA GLN A 63 -7.25 10.96 5.48
C GLN A 63 -7.17 9.83 4.44
N THR A 64 -6.33 8.85 4.67
CA THR A 64 -6.25 7.64 3.83
C THR A 64 -7.55 6.84 3.89
N ALA A 65 -8.22 6.81 5.04
CA ALA A 65 -9.53 6.18 5.16
C ALA A 65 -10.57 6.85 4.24
N VAL A 66 -10.57 8.19 4.13
CA VAL A 66 -11.44 8.91 3.17
C VAL A 66 -11.11 8.52 1.73
N LEU A 67 -9.82 8.36 1.39
CA LEU A 67 -9.40 7.87 0.07
C LEU A 67 -9.92 6.45 -0.19
N ILE A 68 -9.72 5.52 0.75
CA ILE A 68 -10.18 4.13 0.64
C ILE A 68 -11.68 4.06 0.40
N GLU A 69 -12.48 4.77 1.21
CA GLU A 69 -13.93 4.82 1.04
C GLU A 69 -14.34 5.46 -0.29
N THR A 70 -13.57 6.42 -0.78
CA THR A 70 -13.79 7.00 -2.11
C THR A 70 -13.57 5.96 -3.20
N LEU A 71 -12.48 5.20 -3.15
CA LEU A 71 -12.20 4.13 -4.12
C LEU A 71 -13.30 3.06 -4.13
N VAL A 72 -13.78 2.67 -2.93
CA VAL A 72 -14.89 1.72 -2.77
C VAL A 72 -16.20 2.30 -3.34
N ALA A 73 -16.53 3.55 -3.02
CA ALA A 73 -17.71 4.23 -3.56
C ALA A 73 -17.69 4.30 -5.09
N LEU A 74 -16.50 4.44 -5.69
CA LEU A 74 -16.29 4.42 -7.14
C LEU A 74 -16.29 3.00 -7.73
N GLY A 75 -16.44 1.96 -6.92
CA GLY A 75 -16.67 0.57 -7.34
C GLY A 75 -15.46 -0.34 -7.31
N ALA A 76 -14.32 0.09 -6.76
CA ALA A 76 -13.13 -0.74 -6.61
C ALA A 76 -13.30 -1.77 -5.49
N GLU A 77 -12.65 -2.91 -5.66
CA GLU A 77 -12.27 -3.82 -4.57
C GLU A 77 -10.94 -3.34 -3.99
N VAL A 78 -10.89 -3.05 -2.69
CA VAL A 78 -9.73 -2.42 -2.04
C VAL A 78 -9.16 -3.31 -0.96
N ARG A 79 -7.83 -3.43 -0.94
CA ARG A 79 -7.05 -4.04 0.15
C ARG A 79 -5.93 -3.08 0.54
N TRP A 80 -5.64 -2.97 1.84
CA TRP A 80 -4.75 -1.93 2.33
C TRP A 80 -3.79 -2.41 3.41
N CYS A 81 -2.53 -1.95 3.34
CA CYS A 81 -1.57 -2.01 4.43
C CYS A 81 -0.91 -0.64 4.64
N SER A 82 -0.15 -0.48 5.71
CA SER A 82 0.63 0.74 5.92
C SER A 82 2.00 0.63 5.24
N CYS A 83 2.55 1.75 4.80
CA CYS A 83 3.92 1.86 4.29
C CYS A 83 4.96 2.14 5.39
N ASN A 84 4.56 2.13 6.67
CA ASN A 84 5.44 2.38 7.79
C ASN A 84 4.89 1.76 9.07
N ILE A 85 5.76 1.08 9.83
CA ILE A 85 5.41 0.32 11.05
C ILE A 85 4.87 1.17 12.21
N TYR A 86 5.02 2.49 12.19
CA TYR A 86 4.59 3.39 13.27
C TYR A 86 3.49 4.38 12.88
N SER A 87 3.17 4.52 11.60
CA SER A 87 2.32 5.60 11.11
C SER A 87 0.82 5.30 11.14
N THR A 88 0.43 4.04 11.34
CA THR A 88 -0.97 3.65 11.41
C THR A 88 -1.68 4.37 12.56
N GLN A 89 -2.85 4.93 12.28
CA GLN A 89 -3.83 5.36 13.27
C GLN A 89 -4.80 4.19 13.49
N ASP A 90 -4.67 3.49 14.61
CA ASP A 90 -5.41 2.23 14.86
C ASP A 90 -6.92 2.39 14.79
N HIS A 91 -7.45 3.54 15.19
CA HIS A 91 -8.87 3.85 15.07
C HIS A 91 -9.33 4.04 13.61
N ALA A 92 -8.47 4.58 12.73
CA ALA A 92 -8.76 4.66 11.30
C ALA A 92 -8.77 3.27 10.66
N ALA A 93 -7.78 2.43 10.97
CA ALA A 93 -7.72 1.06 10.51
C ALA A 93 -8.94 0.24 10.97
N ALA A 94 -9.35 0.40 12.25
CA ALA A 94 -10.52 -0.24 12.81
C ALA A 94 -11.82 0.18 12.10
N ALA A 95 -12.02 1.48 11.84
CA ALA A 95 -13.21 1.98 11.17
C ALA A 95 -13.35 1.43 9.74
N ILE A 96 -12.26 1.40 8.99
CA ILE A 96 -12.23 0.87 7.63
C ILE A 96 -12.42 -0.65 7.61
N ALA A 97 -11.81 -1.38 8.55
CA ALA A 97 -12.04 -2.82 8.71
C ALA A 97 -13.50 -3.14 9.06
N ALA A 98 -14.12 -2.36 9.96
CA ALA A 98 -15.52 -2.50 10.32
C ALA A 98 -16.49 -2.19 9.16
N SER A 99 -16.09 -1.36 8.20
CA SER A 99 -16.86 -1.11 6.97
C SER A 99 -16.79 -2.26 5.94
N GLY A 100 -16.00 -3.30 6.22
CA GLY A 100 -15.86 -4.48 5.37
C GLY A 100 -14.70 -4.42 4.37
N VAL A 101 -13.84 -3.41 4.45
CA VAL A 101 -12.62 -3.33 3.63
C VAL A 101 -11.49 -4.13 4.29
N ALA A 102 -10.74 -4.86 3.48
CA ALA A 102 -9.62 -5.66 3.93
C ALA A 102 -8.41 -4.78 4.28
N VAL A 103 -8.22 -4.50 5.58
CA VAL A 103 -7.09 -3.72 6.11
C VAL A 103 -6.21 -4.61 6.97
N PHE A 104 -4.91 -4.53 6.71
CA PHE A 104 -3.86 -5.22 7.46
C PHE A 104 -2.85 -4.16 7.91
N ALA A 105 -3.11 -3.53 9.06
CA ALA A 105 -2.25 -2.47 9.59
C ALA A 105 -2.52 -2.21 11.07
N TRP A 106 -1.46 -1.99 11.83
CA TRP A 106 -1.50 -1.48 13.20
C TRP A 106 -0.24 -0.70 13.55
N LYS A 107 -0.32 0.15 14.55
CA LYS A 107 0.85 0.90 15.01
C LYS A 107 1.78 -0.01 15.81
N GLY A 108 3.04 -0.04 15.45
CA GLY A 108 4.05 -0.84 16.14
C GLY A 108 4.17 -2.27 15.59
N GLU A 109 3.94 -2.46 14.30
CA GLU A 109 4.28 -3.69 13.58
C GLU A 109 5.76 -4.02 13.74
N THR A 110 6.09 -5.29 13.84
CA THR A 110 7.46 -5.74 13.57
C THR A 110 7.72 -5.73 12.06
N LEU A 111 8.98 -5.77 11.62
CA LEU A 111 9.28 -5.86 10.17
C LEU A 111 8.70 -7.12 9.54
N ALA A 112 8.66 -8.24 10.28
CA ALA A 112 8.00 -9.46 9.83
C ALA A 112 6.48 -9.28 9.66
N ASP A 113 5.82 -8.56 10.59
CA ASP A 113 4.39 -8.23 10.47
C ASP A 113 4.14 -7.31 9.28
N TYR A 114 5.00 -6.30 9.08
CA TYR A 114 4.92 -5.34 7.97
C TYR A 114 4.92 -6.05 6.60
N TRP A 115 5.89 -6.91 6.36
CA TRP A 115 5.96 -7.66 5.10
C TRP A 115 4.83 -8.69 4.96
N TRP A 116 4.38 -9.25 6.07
CA TRP A 116 3.19 -10.10 6.06
C TRP A 116 1.92 -9.29 5.71
N CYS A 117 1.73 -8.09 6.28
CA CYS A 117 0.62 -7.20 5.95
C CYS A 117 0.63 -6.81 4.47
N THR A 118 1.80 -6.47 3.93
CA THR A 118 2.00 -6.17 2.51
C THR A 118 1.60 -7.36 1.63
N LEU A 119 2.03 -8.57 1.99
CA LEU A 119 1.64 -9.79 1.28
C LEU A 119 0.12 -10.02 1.32
N GLN A 120 -0.53 -9.79 2.48
CA GLN A 120 -1.99 -9.93 2.59
C GLN A 120 -2.72 -8.89 1.72
N ALA A 121 -2.26 -7.64 1.70
CA ALA A 121 -2.85 -6.60 0.85
C ALA A 121 -2.69 -6.89 -0.66
N LEU A 122 -1.63 -7.58 -1.05
CA LEU A 122 -1.40 -8.07 -2.43
C LEU A 122 -2.21 -9.34 -2.78
N ASN A 123 -2.92 -9.95 -1.82
CA ASN A 123 -3.60 -11.24 -2.02
C ASN A 123 -5.11 -11.09 -2.10
N PHE A 124 -5.65 -10.93 -3.29
CA PHE A 124 -7.09 -10.86 -3.56
C PHE A 124 -7.71 -12.26 -3.66
N GLU A 125 -9.04 -12.32 -3.67
CA GLU A 125 -9.79 -13.57 -3.72
C GLU A 125 -9.36 -14.46 -4.91
N GLY A 126 -9.22 -15.74 -4.63
CA GLY A 126 -8.75 -16.73 -5.62
C GLY A 126 -7.26 -16.64 -5.96
N GLY A 127 -6.44 -16.01 -5.09
CA GLY A 127 -5.00 -15.87 -5.28
C GLY A 127 -4.61 -14.85 -6.36
N LYS A 128 -5.54 -13.99 -6.76
CA LYS A 128 -5.30 -12.91 -7.72
C LYS A 128 -4.46 -11.81 -7.10
N GLY A 129 -3.76 -11.06 -7.96
CA GLY A 129 -3.07 -9.82 -7.60
C GLY A 129 -3.94 -8.56 -7.77
N PRO A 130 -3.42 -7.39 -7.37
CA PRO A 130 -4.02 -6.10 -7.68
C PRO A 130 -3.96 -5.81 -9.19
N THR A 131 -4.88 -4.96 -9.66
CA THR A 131 -4.78 -4.37 -11.00
C THR A 131 -4.15 -2.98 -10.97
N VAL A 132 -4.20 -2.32 -9.82
CA VAL A 132 -3.58 -1.02 -9.57
C VAL A 132 -2.98 -1.01 -8.17
N ILE A 133 -1.82 -0.40 -8.03
CA ILE A 133 -1.12 -0.22 -6.76
C ILE A 133 -1.04 1.26 -6.45
N VAL A 134 -1.32 1.63 -5.20
CA VAL A 134 -1.02 2.94 -4.61
C VAL A 134 0.10 2.71 -3.62
N ASP A 135 1.32 3.12 -3.93
CA ASP A 135 2.52 2.85 -3.15
C ASP A 135 3.15 4.13 -2.60
N ASP A 136 3.82 4.02 -1.46
CA ASP A 136 4.56 5.11 -0.81
C ASP A 136 5.87 4.55 -0.26
N GLY A 137 6.93 4.71 -1.04
CA GLY A 137 8.25 4.15 -0.79
C GLY A 137 8.62 2.99 -1.73
N GLY A 138 7.64 2.47 -2.49
CA GLY A 138 7.86 1.42 -3.48
C GLY A 138 8.01 0.02 -2.90
N ASP A 139 7.61 -0.21 -1.64
CA ASP A 139 7.84 -1.51 -0.98
C ASP A 139 6.92 -2.61 -1.50
N ALA A 140 5.65 -2.32 -1.77
CA ALA A 140 4.74 -3.28 -2.41
C ALA A 140 5.20 -3.61 -3.84
N THR A 141 5.64 -2.60 -4.58
CA THR A 141 6.23 -2.75 -5.91
C THR A 141 7.49 -3.59 -5.86
N MET A 142 8.39 -3.31 -4.89
CA MET A 142 9.64 -4.06 -4.71
C MET A 142 9.37 -5.53 -4.38
N MET A 143 8.40 -5.83 -3.50
CA MET A 143 8.02 -7.22 -3.18
C MET A 143 7.64 -8.00 -4.44
N ILE A 144 6.88 -7.40 -5.37
CA ILE A 144 6.51 -8.03 -6.63
C ILE A 144 7.73 -8.25 -7.52
N HIS A 145 8.61 -7.25 -7.68
CA HIS A 145 9.78 -7.32 -8.56
C HIS A 145 10.81 -8.35 -8.06
N VAL A 146 11.14 -8.31 -6.76
CA VAL A 146 12.07 -9.28 -6.15
C VAL A 146 11.49 -10.69 -6.19
N GLY A 147 10.19 -10.83 -5.93
CA GLY A 147 9.49 -12.10 -6.03
C GLY A 147 9.50 -12.66 -7.45
N TYR A 148 9.26 -11.83 -8.46
CA TYR A 148 9.31 -12.18 -9.87
C TYR A 148 10.73 -12.64 -10.29
N GLU A 149 11.76 -11.92 -9.85
CA GLU A 149 13.16 -12.31 -10.09
C GLU A 149 13.49 -13.64 -9.41
N ALA A 150 13.00 -13.85 -8.18
CA ALA A 150 13.21 -15.07 -7.41
C ALA A 150 12.55 -16.31 -8.04
N GLU A 151 11.40 -16.17 -8.68
CA GLU A 151 10.79 -17.27 -9.44
C GLU A 151 11.63 -17.72 -10.64
N ASN A 152 12.37 -16.80 -11.25
CA ASN A 152 13.32 -17.11 -12.32
C ASN A 152 14.66 -17.64 -11.77
N ASN A 153 15.11 -17.10 -10.63
CA ASN A 153 16.39 -17.46 -10.01
C ASN A 153 16.31 -17.29 -8.48
N ALA A 154 16.00 -18.37 -7.77
CA ALA A 154 15.86 -18.35 -6.32
C ALA A 154 17.11 -17.87 -5.56
N ALA A 155 18.32 -17.98 -6.18
CA ALA A 155 19.56 -17.54 -5.54
C ALA A 155 19.62 -16.03 -5.26
N VAL A 156 18.72 -15.21 -5.87
CA VAL A 156 18.65 -13.78 -5.56
C VAL A 156 18.26 -13.52 -4.10
N LEU A 157 17.48 -14.42 -3.49
CA LEU A 157 17.05 -14.33 -2.09
C LEU A 157 18.15 -14.81 -1.10
N ASP A 158 19.24 -15.40 -1.59
CA ASP A 158 20.35 -15.90 -0.77
C ASP A 158 21.54 -14.92 -0.75
N LYS A 159 21.43 -13.79 -1.44
CA LYS A 159 22.44 -12.73 -1.39
C LYS A 159 22.58 -12.25 0.04
N GLU A 160 23.81 -11.95 0.44
CA GLU A 160 24.08 -11.35 1.74
C GLU A 160 23.47 -9.95 1.77
N VAL A 161 22.54 -9.74 2.70
CA VAL A 161 21.89 -8.46 2.96
C VAL A 161 22.07 -8.12 4.44
N HIS A 162 22.22 -6.83 4.73
CA HIS A 162 22.50 -6.37 6.10
C HIS A 162 21.36 -5.56 6.71
N ALA A 163 20.46 -5.04 5.87
CA ALA A 163 19.29 -4.31 6.31
C ALA A 163 18.22 -5.29 6.85
N GLU A 164 17.71 -5.04 8.05
CA GLU A 164 16.75 -5.93 8.71
C GLU A 164 15.46 -6.09 7.92
N ASP A 165 15.00 -5.04 7.25
CA ASP A 165 13.83 -5.05 6.37
C ASP A 165 14.02 -5.96 5.15
N GLU A 166 15.20 -5.95 4.52
CA GLU A 166 15.52 -6.84 3.40
C GLU A 166 15.62 -8.30 3.84
N ILE A 167 16.15 -8.56 5.05
CA ILE A 167 16.21 -9.91 5.63
C ILE A 167 14.80 -10.49 5.77
N GLU A 168 13.86 -9.71 6.32
CA GLU A 168 12.48 -10.14 6.51
C GLU A 168 11.74 -10.27 5.18
N LEU A 169 11.97 -9.37 4.23
CA LEU A 169 11.44 -9.49 2.87
C LEU A 169 11.89 -10.80 2.22
N ASN A 170 13.20 -11.09 2.24
CA ASN A 170 13.72 -12.34 1.67
C ASN A 170 13.16 -13.58 2.37
N ALA A 171 12.97 -13.51 3.70
CA ALA A 171 12.41 -14.60 4.48
C ALA A 171 10.95 -14.92 4.08
N ILE A 172 10.11 -13.90 3.88
CA ILE A 172 8.73 -14.11 3.45
C ILE A 172 8.65 -14.56 1.99
N LEU A 173 9.47 -14.00 1.09
CA LEU A 173 9.52 -14.38 -0.31
C LEU A 173 9.98 -15.84 -0.50
N LYS A 174 10.91 -16.34 0.30
CA LYS A 174 11.31 -17.77 0.32
C LYS A 174 10.12 -18.68 0.67
N LYS A 175 9.30 -18.27 1.64
CA LYS A 175 8.09 -19.03 2.02
C LYS A 175 7.06 -19.02 0.88
N VAL A 176 6.81 -17.85 0.26
CA VAL A 176 5.90 -17.73 -0.89
C VAL A 176 6.37 -18.61 -2.04
N LEU A 177 7.65 -18.56 -2.40
CA LEU A 177 8.23 -19.35 -3.49
C LEU A 177 8.12 -20.88 -3.25
N ALA A 178 8.20 -21.30 -1.99
CA ALA A 178 8.02 -22.70 -1.62
C ALA A 178 6.58 -23.18 -1.78
N GLU A 179 5.58 -22.31 -1.55
CA GLU A 179 4.16 -22.62 -1.62
C GLU A 179 3.58 -22.44 -3.04
N ASP A 180 3.99 -21.36 -3.74
CA ASP A 180 3.48 -20.99 -5.06
C ASP A 180 4.59 -20.37 -5.93
N LYS A 181 5.13 -21.19 -6.83
CA LYS A 181 6.31 -20.89 -7.65
C LYS A 181 6.04 -19.93 -8.82
N GLU A 182 4.78 -19.61 -9.10
CA GLU A 182 4.38 -18.77 -10.23
C GLU A 182 3.51 -17.58 -9.80
N ARG A 183 3.47 -17.32 -8.49
CA ARG A 183 2.62 -16.26 -7.93
C ARG A 183 2.96 -14.89 -8.50
N TRP A 184 4.23 -14.53 -8.47
CA TRP A 184 4.67 -13.16 -8.80
C TRP A 184 4.60 -12.89 -10.30
N HIS A 185 4.82 -13.90 -11.14
CA HIS A 185 4.56 -13.79 -12.57
C HIS A 185 3.07 -13.52 -12.85
N ARG A 186 2.17 -14.22 -12.17
CA ARG A 186 0.73 -13.99 -12.31
C ARG A 186 0.33 -12.61 -11.80
N VAL A 187 0.82 -12.22 -10.62
CA VAL A 187 0.54 -10.89 -10.05
C VAL A 187 1.04 -9.79 -10.97
N ALA A 188 2.29 -9.85 -11.41
CA ALA A 188 2.88 -8.83 -12.29
C ALA A 188 2.11 -8.69 -13.61
N ALA A 189 1.62 -9.79 -14.18
CA ALA A 189 0.83 -9.79 -15.42
C ALA A 189 -0.55 -9.11 -15.26
N GLU A 190 -1.10 -9.04 -14.05
CA GLU A 190 -2.39 -8.40 -13.77
C GLU A 190 -2.27 -6.90 -13.45
N VAL A 191 -1.10 -6.44 -12.97
CA VAL A 191 -0.88 -5.04 -12.61
C VAL A 191 -0.84 -4.16 -13.86
N ARG A 192 -1.73 -3.18 -13.93
CA ARG A 192 -1.81 -2.18 -15.00
C ARG A 192 -1.00 -0.93 -14.72
N GLY A 193 -0.63 -0.72 -13.48
CA GLY A 193 0.22 0.38 -13.07
C GLY A 193 0.26 0.60 -11.56
N VAL A 194 1.29 1.34 -11.15
CA VAL A 194 1.48 1.83 -9.78
C VAL A 194 1.52 3.35 -9.78
N SER A 195 0.89 3.99 -8.80
CA SER A 195 1.14 5.39 -8.44
C SER A 195 2.06 5.43 -7.23
N GLU A 196 3.17 6.17 -7.35
CA GLU A 196 4.18 6.30 -6.30
C GLU A 196 4.16 7.71 -5.71
N GLU A 197 4.03 7.77 -4.39
CA GLU A 197 3.79 9.01 -3.66
C GLU A 197 5.07 9.71 -3.17
N THR A 198 6.20 9.01 -3.06
CA THR A 198 7.38 9.56 -2.39
C THR A 198 8.67 9.48 -3.20
N THR A 199 9.59 10.41 -2.92
CA THR A 199 10.86 10.56 -3.65
C THR A 199 11.68 9.26 -3.66
N THR A 200 11.76 8.54 -2.54
CA THR A 200 12.53 7.28 -2.46
C THR A 200 11.96 6.22 -3.40
N GLY A 201 10.63 6.04 -3.40
CA GLY A 201 9.97 5.09 -4.29
C GLY A 201 10.11 5.48 -5.75
N VAL A 202 9.93 6.77 -6.08
CA VAL A 202 10.15 7.29 -7.44
C VAL A 202 11.57 7.01 -7.94
N HIS A 203 12.59 7.22 -7.11
CA HIS A 203 13.98 6.89 -7.49
C HIS A 203 14.18 5.39 -7.76
N ARG A 204 13.58 4.52 -6.93
CA ARG A 204 13.60 3.06 -7.16
C ARG A 204 12.96 2.68 -8.51
N LEU A 205 11.83 3.30 -8.85
CA LEU A 205 11.13 3.06 -10.11
C LEU A 205 11.95 3.50 -11.33
N TYR A 206 12.58 4.69 -11.25
CA TYR A 206 13.49 5.15 -12.31
C TYR A 206 14.68 4.21 -12.48
N GLN A 207 15.30 3.75 -11.39
CA GLN A 207 16.39 2.79 -11.46
C GLN A 207 15.95 1.48 -12.13
N MET A 208 14.80 0.93 -11.73
CA MET A 208 14.25 -0.28 -12.36
C MET A 208 13.97 -0.07 -13.85
N GLN A 209 13.50 1.12 -14.24
CA GLN A 209 13.27 1.46 -15.64
C GLN A 209 14.58 1.53 -16.43
N GLU A 210 15.61 2.19 -15.90
CA GLU A 210 16.92 2.31 -16.53
C GLU A 210 17.60 0.93 -16.70
N GLU A 211 17.41 0.03 -15.73
CA GLU A 211 17.89 -1.33 -15.77
C GLU A 211 17.04 -2.26 -16.68
N GLY A 212 15.93 -1.77 -17.24
CA GLY A 212 14.99 -2.55 -18.03
C GLY A 212 14.25 -3.64 -17.23
N LYS A 213 14.14 -3.46 -15.93
CA LYS A 213 13.51 -4.41 -14.99
C LYS A 213 12.10 -4.04 -14.55
N LEU A 214 11.64 -2.82 -14.86
CA LEU A 214 10.30 -2.37 -14.47
C LEU A 214 9.23 -3.22 -15.17
N LEU A 215 8.44 -3.96 -14.39
CA LEU A 215 7.48 -4.96 -14.90
C LEU A 215 6.17 -4.37 -15.41
N PHE A 216 5.80 -3.18 -14.93
CA PHE A 216 4.53 -2.53 -15.26
C PHE A 216 4.68 -1.00 -15.21
N PRO A 217 3.75 -0.24 -15.86
CA PRO A 217 3.81 1.22 -15.87
C PRO A 217 3.79 1.82 -14.46
N ALA A 218 4.55 2.90 -14.27
CA ALA A 218 4.59 3.64 -13.02
C ALA A 218 4.28 5.12 -13.24
N PHE A 219 3.52 5.72 -12.32
CA PHE A 219 3.13 7.13 -12.31
C PHE A 219 3.76 7.82 -11.11
N ASN A 220 4.63 8.77 -11.38
CA ASN A 220 5.22 9.63 -10.37
C ASN A 220 4.21 10.73 -9.96
N VAL A 221 3.50 10.52 -8.85
CA VAL A 221 2.61 11.54 -8.28
C VAL A 221 3.32 12.43 -7.25
N ASN A 222 4.52 12.04 -6.81
CA ASN A 222 5.36 12.85 -5.94
C ASN A 222 5.67 14.23 -6.54
N ASP A 223 5.96 14.28 -7.86
CA ASP A 223 6.31 15.50 -8.55
C ASP A 223 5.11 16.20 -9.20
N SER A 224 3.88 15.78 -8.85
CA SER A 224 2.68 16.46 -9.35
C SER A 224 2.64 17.92 -8.90
N VAL A 225 2.15 18.79 -9.78
CA VAL A 225 2.03 20.24 -9.50
C VAL A 225 1.21 20.50 -8.24
N THR A 226 0.15 19.72 -8.00
CA THR A 226 -0.68 19.86 -6.81
C THR A 226 0.08 19.53 -5.52
N LYS A 227 0.92 18.50 -5.51
CA LYS A 227 1.76 18.18 -4.36
C LYS A 227 2.83 19.25 -4.13
N SER A 228 3.53 19.65 -5.18
CA SER A 228 4.57 20.68 -5.12
C SER A 228 4.01 22.03 -4.66
N CYS A 229 2.86 22.47 -5.16
CA CYS A 229 2.20 23.69 -4.71
C CYS A 229 1.87 23.66 -3.21
N LEU A 230 1.37 22.56 -2.68
CA LEU A 230 1.04 22.41 -1.26
C LEU A 230 2.29 22.51 -0.38
N LEU A 231 3.41 21.90 -0.79
CA LEU A 231 4.68 21.95 -0.06
C LEU A 231 5.27 23.36 -0.02
N TYR A 232 5.13 24.13 -1.10
CA TYR A 232 5.63 25.51 -1.16
C TYR A 232 4.74 26.53 -0.46
N THR A 233 3.43 26.29 -0.37
CA THR A 233 2.46 27.23 0.22
C THR A 233 2.10 26.91 1.67
N SER A 234 2.41 25.71 2.14
CA SER A 234 2.18 25.28 3.53
C SER A 234 3.51 24.78 4.10
N PRO A 235 4.32 25.68 4.72
CA PRO A 235 5.57 25.24 5.34
C PRO A 235 5.27 24.18 6.39
N SER A 236 5.69 22.95 6.13
CA SER A 236 5.58 21.87 7.10
C SER A 236 6.54 22.12 8.27
N PRO A 237 6.24 21.68 9.49
CA PRO A 237 7.17 21.77 10.61
C PRO A 237 8.53 21.11 10.35
N ARG A 238 8.65 20.26 9.31
CA ARG A 238 9.91 19.63 8.89
C ARG A 238 10.80 20.56 8.07
N ASP A 239 10.22 21.51 7.35
CA ASP A 239 10.99 22.44 6.49
C ASP A 239 11.74 23.49 7.32
N GLY A 240 11.30 23.75 8.56
CA GLY A 240 11.98 24.62 9.50
C GLY A 240 13.24 24.03 10.15
N ALA A 241 13.43 22.71 10.10
CA ALA A 241 14.56 22.04 10.73
C ALA A 241 15.79 21.92 9.81
N THR A 242 15.62 21.98 8.50
CA THR A 242 16.69 21.82 7.50
C THR A 242 17.33 23.15 7.07
N SER A 243 16.76 24.31 7.45
CA SER A 243 17.32 25.62 7.11
C SER A 243 18.27 26.21 8.16
N ARG A 244 18.70 25.40 9.14
CA ARG A 244 19.69 25.82 10.18
C ARG A 244 20.86 24.83 10.27
N MET A 245 21.51 24.56 9.15
CA MET A 245 22.89 24.10 9.13
C MET A 245 23.69 24.88 8.10
#